data_b2c24b3daf797621ac939bc2797d85cb
#
_entry.id   b2c24b3daf797621ac939bc2797d85cb
#
_cell.length_a   1.000
_cell.length_b   1.000
_cell.length_c   1.000
_cell.angle_alpha   90.00
_cell.angle_beta   90.00
_cell.angle_gamma   90.00
#
_symmetry.space_group_name_H-M   'P 1'
#
loop_
_entity.id
_entity.type
_entity.pdbx_description
1 polymer ?
#
loop_
_entity_poly.entity_id
_entity_poly.type
_entity_poly.pdbx_seq_one_letter_code
_entity_poly.pdbx_strand_id
1 'polypeptide(L)'
;MVQINQHTRLLLSQITIHAVCIFGMYLYWDPMWLWGSLIATILIASYGLGVYAHRYLSHRSFEMHPKLEPILNILAVLSLQGSPMTWAANHVTHHVYSDKKGDPHPAKNWFRSWFWINDNKDLKVERGVIKRLSKNKMHKWTARHYFKIYWSIILASVLI
;
A
#
# COMPACT_ATOMS: atom_id res chain seq x y z
N MET A 1 -7.20 21.33 -15.61
CA MET A 1 -6.77 20.76 -14.30
C MET A 1 -5.82 19.61 -14.59
N VAL A 2 -4.55 19.71 -14.19
CA VAL A 2 -3.57 18.63 -14.38
C VAL A 2 -3.99 17.45 -13.49
N GLN A 3 -4.38 16.33 -14.09
CA GLN A 3 -4.65 15.11 -13.31
C GLN A 3 -3.32 14.55 -12.82
N ILE A 4 -3.05 14.72 -11.52
CA ILE A 4 -1.91 14.09 -10.87
C ILE A 4 -2.14 12.58 -10.92
N ASN A 5 -1.22 11.83 -11.54
CA ASN A 5 -1.36 10.39 -11.65
C ASN A 5 -1.24 9.69 -10.27
N GLN A 6 -1.70 8.45 -10.18
CA GLN A 6 -1.70 7.70 -8.91
C GLN A 6 -0.29 7.57 -8.30
N HIS A 7 0.72 7.37 -9.12
CA HIS A 7 2.12 7.26 -8.68
C HIS A 7 2.60 8.54 -8.01
N THR A 8 2.36 9.71 -8.63
CA THR A 8 2.73 11.01 -8.05
C THR A 8 2.00 11.26 -6.73
N ARG A 9 0.72 10.87 -6.62
CA ARG A 9 -0.02 10.97 -5.36
C ARG A 9 0.60 10.11 -4.26
N LEU A 10 0.98 8.87 -4.57
CA LEU A 10 1.65 7.99 -3.61
C LEU A 10 2.97 8.58 -3.14
N LEU A 11 3.81 9.03 -4.06
CA LEU A 11 5.11 9.64 -3.76
C LEU A 11 4.95 10.88 -2.87
N LEU A 12 4.07 11.81 -3.24
CA LEU A 12 3.79 13.01 -2.45
C LEU A 12 3.26 12.64 -1.06
N SER A 13 2.36 11.65 -0.96
CA SER A 13 1.85 11.19 0.34
C SER A 13 2.95 10.58 1.20
N GLN A 14 3.86 9.80 0.63
CA GLN A 14 5.00 9.23 1.36
C GLN A 14 5.94 10.34 1.86
N ILE A 15 6.31 11.28 1.01
CA ILE A 15 7.15 12.43 1.40
C ILE A 15 6.49 13.22 2.54
N THR A 16 5.20 13.53 2.39
CA THR A 16 4.45 14.28 3.41
C THR A 16 4.43 13.55 4.76
N ILE A 17 4.13 12.24 4.77
CA ILE A 17 4.05 11.49 6.03
C ILE A 17 5.42 11.39 6.70
N HIS A 18 6.50 11.16 5.94
CA HIS A 18 7.85 11.14 6.51
C HIS A 18 8.23 12.50 7.10
N ALA A 19 7.93 13.59 6.41
CA ALA A 19 8.19 14.94 6.92
C ALA A 19 7.40 15.22 8.21
N VAL A 20 6.10 14.89 8.25
CA VAL A 20 5.26 15.04 9.44
C VAL A 20 5.75 14.17 10.60
N CYS A 21 6.14 12.91 10.34
CA CYS A 21 6.69 12.04 11.38
C CYS A 21 8.00 12.57 11.96
N ILE A 22 8.94 12.98 11.09
CA ILE A 22 10.24 13.54 11.54
C ILE A 22 10.02 14.82 12.36
N PHE A 23 9.17 15.72 11.87
CA PHE A 23 8.86 16.97 12.57
C PHE A 23 8.12 16.72 13.89
N GLY A 24 7.16 15.81 13.91
CA GLY A 24 6.44 15.40 15.11
C GLY A 24 7.36 14.77 16.16
N MET A 25 8.28 13.89 15.73
CA MET A 25 9.30 13.30 16.61
C MET A 25 10.25 14.37 17.19
N TYR A 26 10.61 15.39 16.40
CA TYR A 26 11.44 16.48 16.88
C TYR A 26 10.75 17.31 17.96
N LEU A 27 9.45 17.59 17.80
CA LEU A 27 8.69 18.44 18.73
C LEU A 27 8.18 17.71 19.98
N TYR A 28 7.78 16.44 19.83
CA TYR A 28 7.02 15.68 20.83
C TYR A 28 7.66 14.32 21.11
N TRP A 29 8.99 14.27 21.24
CA TRP A 29 9.70 13.03 21.46
C TRP A 29 9.27 12.35 22.77
N ASP A 30 8.80 11.11 22.66
CA ASP A 30 8.53 10.19 23.75
C ASP A 30 8.96 8.77 23.32
N PRO A 31 9.71 8.02 24.13
CA PRO A 31 10.08 6.64 23.84
C PRO A 31 8.89 5.72 23.52
N MET A 32 7.69 6.01 24.02
CA MET A 32 6.46 5.27 23.68
C MET A 32 6.12 5.33 22.19
N TRP A 33 6.51 6.38 21.48
CA TRP A 33 6.34 6.48 20.03
C TRP A 33 7.11 5.40 19.26
N LEU A 34 8.29 4.99 19.77
CA LEU A 34 9.05 3.90 19.15
C LEU A 34 8.30 2.58 19.25
N TRP A 35 7.77 2.25 20.40
CA TRP A 35 6.98 1.03 20.58
C TRP A 35 5.70 1.05 19.75
N GLY A 36 4.97 2.15 19.78
CA GLY A 36 3.77 2.34 18.95
C GLY A 36 4.06 2.18 17.47
N SER A 37 5.13 2.79 16.96
CA SER A 37 5.52 2.68 15.55
C SER A 37 5.99 1.27 15.18
N LEU A 38 6.69 0.58 16.06
CA LEU A 38 7.10 -0.80 15.85
C LEU A 38 5.89 -1.73 15.74
N ILE A 39 4.93 -1.63 16.67
CA ILE A 39 3.70 -2.41 16.65
C ILE A 39 2.89 -2.10 15.38
N ALA A 40 2.70 -0.82 15.05
CA ALA A 40 2.01 -0.41 13.83
C ALA A 40 2.69 -0.96 12.56
N THR A 41 4.02 -0.90 12.51
CA THR A 41 4.80 -1.45 11.38
C THR A 41 4.60 -2.96 11.25
N ILE A 42 4.66 -3.71 12.36
CA ILE A 42 4.42 -5.16 12.36
C ILE A 42 2.99 -5.46 11.86
N LEU A 43 1.98 -4.76 12.37
CA LEU A 43 0.60 -4.98 11.96
C LEU A 43 0.39 -4.65 10.47
N ILE A 44 0.88 -3.52 10.01
CA ILE A 44 0.70 -3.06 8.62
C ILE A 44 1.51 -3.93 7.66
N ALA A 45 2.81 -4.13 7.92
CA ALA A 45 3.68 -4.88 7.01
C ALA A 45 3.37 -6.38 7.02
N SER A 46 3.22 -7.00 8.19
CA SER A 46 3.01 -8.45 8.27
C SER A 46 1.58 -8.83 7.90
N TYR A 47 0.59 -8.20 8.52
CA TYR A 47 -0.80 -8.60 8.31
C TYR A 47 -1.45 -7.89 7.12
N GLY A 48 -1.22 -6.59 6.95
CA GLY A 48 -1.76 -5.83 5.83
C GLY A 48 -1.13 -6.24 4.50
N LEU A 49 0.19 -6.20 4.39
CA LEU A 49 0.87 -6.55 3.14
C LEU A 49 1.15 -8.06 3.04
N GLY A 50 1.85 -8.64 4.02
CA GLY A 50 2.31 -10.03 3.95
C GLY A 50 1.17 -11.04 3.92
N VAL A 51 0.24 -10.95 4.86
CA VAL A 51 -0.89 -11.91 4.94
C VAL A 51 -1.97 -11.54 3.92
N TYR A 52 -2.47 -10.32 3.96
CA TYR A 52 -3.64 -9.95 3.17
C TYR A 52 -3.32 -9.70 1.70
N ALA A 53 -2.52 -8.68 1.37
CA ALA A 53 -2.28 -8.32 -0.03
C ALA A 53 -1.47 -9.39 -0.77
N HIS A 54 -0.44 -9.93 -0.14
CA HIS A 54 0.46 -10.93 -0.73
C HIS A 54 -0.18 -12.33 -0.75
N ARG A 55 -0.36 -12.96 0.42
CA ARG A 55 -0.76 -14.38 0.46
C ARG A 55 -2.23 -14.60 0.12
N TYR A 56 -3.13 -13.75 0.57
CA TYR A 56 -4.56 -13.91 0.32
C TYR A 56 -4.98 -13.36 -1.06
N LEU A 57 -4.78 -12.06 -1.33
CA LEU A 57 -5.26 -11.45 -2.58
C LEU A 57 -4.45 -11.88 -3.81
N SER A 58 -3.11 -11.95 -3.70
CA SER A 58 -2.26 -12.29 -4.85
C SER A 58 -2.21 -13.80 -5.06
N HIS A 59 -1.76 -14.55 -4.06
CA HIS A 59 -1.45 -15.97 -4.18
C HIS A 59 -2.61 -16.92 -3.85
N ARG A 60 -3.67 -16.42 -3.19
CA ARG A 60 -4.84 -17.25 -2.82
C ARG A 60 -4.43 -18.48 -1.98
N SER A 61 -3.47 -18.29 -1.07
CA SER A 61 -2.85 -19.38 -0.31
C SER A 61 -3.75 -19.98 0.77
N PHE A 62 -4.84 -19.29 1.13
CA PHE A 62 -5.80 -19.72 2.14
C PHE A 62 -7.13 -19.00 1.94
N GLU A 63 -8.17 -19.50 2.61
CA GLU A 63 -9.47 -18.84 2.73
C GLU A 63 -9.50 -17.96 3.96
N MET A 64 -10.11 -16.77 3.85
CA MET A 64 -10.17 -15.80 4.93
C MET A 64 -11.58 -15.69 5.50
N HIS A 65 -11.65 -15.62 6.83
CA HIS A 65 -12.92 -15.37 7.50
C HIS A 65 -13.48 -13.99 7.12
N PRO A 66 -14.75 -13.87 6.68
CA PRO A 66 -15.31 -12.62 6.15
C PRO A 66 -15.21 -11.41 7.08
N LYS A 67 -15.22 -11.62 8.40
CA LYS A 67 -15.09 -10.53 9.38
C LYS A 67 -13.66 -9.98 9.51
N LEU A 68 -12.64 -10.78 9.15
CA LEU A 68 -11.23 -10.35 9.17
C LEU A 68 -10.84 -9.58 7.91
N GLU A 69 -11.49 -9.89 6.79
CA GLU A 69 -11.14 -9.30 5.50
C GLU A 69 -11.17 -7.78 5.49
N PRO A 70 -12.21 -7.07 6.02
CA PRO A 70 -12.21 -5.61 6.05
C PRO A 70 -11.13 -5.03 6.98
N ILE A 71 -10.81 -5.67 8.09
CA ILE A 71 -9.77 -5.22 9.01
C ILE A 71 -8.41 -5.27 8.32
N LEU A 72 -8.06 -6.39 7.71
CA LEU A 72 -6.78 -6.56 7.02
C LEU A 72 -6.70 -5.69 5.76
N ASN A 73 -7.84 -5.43 5.09
CA ASN A 73 -7.90 -4.49 3.97
C ASN A 73 -7.53 -3.07 4.40
N ILE A 74 -7.97 -2.61 5.58
CA ILE A 74 -7.58 -1.29 6.12
C ILE A 74 -6.09 -1.27 6.48
N LEU A 75 -5.57 -2.31 7.14
CA LEU A 75 -4.12 -2.40 7.41
C LEU A 75 -3.30 -2.32 6.11
N ALA A 76 -3.73 -2.99 5.05
CA ALA A 76 -3.06 -2.90 3.76
C ALA A 76 -3.16 -1.49 3.12
N VAL A 77 -4.27 -0.78 3.31
CA VAL A 77 -4.38 0.64 2.88
C VAL A 77 -3.36 1.52 3.59
N LEU A 78 -3.14 1.30 4.90
CA LEU A 78 -2.21 2.09 5.70
C LEU A 78 -0.73 1.89 5.34
N SER A 79 -0.39 0.84 4.57
CA SER A 79 0.97 0.64 4.07
C SER A 79 1.45 1.73 3.09
N LEU A 80 0.53 2.55 2.56
CA LEU A 80 0.79 3.58 1.54
C LEU A 80 1.50 3.05 0.28
N GLN A 81 1.23 1.80 -0.09
CA GLN A 81 1.76 1.18 -1.32
C GLN A 81 0.71 1.04 -2.44
N GLY A 82 -0.34 1.84 -2.39
CA GLY A 82 -1.48 1.77 -3.29
C GLY A 82 -2.62 0.92 -2.72
N SER A 83 -3.75 0.88 -3.43
CA SER A 83 -4.86 0.06 -2.97
C SER A 83 -4.47 -1.42 -2.94
N PRO A 84 -4.98 -2.23 -1.99
CA PRO A 84 -4.66 -3.67 -1.94
C PRO A 84 -4.92 -4.41 -3.25
N MET A 85 -5.96 -4.01 -3.99
CA MET A 85 -6.26 -4.56 -5.31
C MET A 85 -5.17 -4.23 -6.34
N THR A 86 -4.70 -2.98 -6.38
CA THR A 86 -3.64 -2.55 -7.29
C THR A 86 -2.30 -3.17 -6.89
N TRP A 87 -2.03 -3.24 -5.59
CA TRP A 87 -0.83 -3.87 -5.06
C TRP A 87 -0.76 -5.35 -5.47
N ALA A 88 -1.85 -6.10 -5.28
CA ALA A 88 -1.93 -7.52 -5.67
C ALA A 88 -1.72 -7.72 -7.18
N ALA A 89 -2.29 -6.84 -8.02
CA ALA A 89 -2.09 -6.90 -9.45
C ALA A 89 -0.63 -6.65 -9.85
N ASN A 90 0.01 -5.64 -9.25
CA ASN A 90 1.43 -5.34 -9.47
C ASN A 90 2.32 -6.48 -8.99
N HIS A 91 2.02 -7.07 -7.84
CA HIS A 91 2.78 -8.18 -7.29
C HIS A 91 2.75 -9.42 -8.18
N VAL A 92 1.57 -9.81 -8.67
CA VAL A 92 1.45 -10.93 -9.63
C VAL A 92 2.16 -10.59 -10.94
N THR A 93 2.07 -9.34 -11.41
CA THR A 93 2.81 -8.88 -12.60
C THR A 93 4.32 -8.97 -12.40
N HIS A 94 4.81 -8.61 -11.21
CA HIS A 94 6.22 -8.78 -10.86
C HIS A 94 6.66 -10.24 -10.97
N HIS A 95 5.90 -11.20 -10.46
CA HIS A 95 6.23 -12.62 -10.61
C HIS A 95 6.30 -13.08 -12.08
N VAL A 96 5.45 -12.52 -12.95
CA VAL A 96 5.47 -12.86 -14.39
C VAL A 96 6.67 -12.24 -15.12
N TYR A 97 7.04 -11.01 -14.75
CA TYR A 97 8.07 -10.23 -15.45
C TYR A 97 9.33 -9.97 -14.63
N SER A 98 9.55 -10.71 -13.55
CA SER A 98 10.62 -10.46 -12.57
C SER A 98 11.94 -10.06 -13.24
N ASP A 99 12.41 -8.85 -12.90
CA ASP A 99 13.64 -8.21 -13.38
C ASP A 99 13.72 -8.01 -14.92
N LYS A 100 12.62 -8.19 -15.64
CA LYS A 100 12.53 -8.00 -17.09
C LYS A 100 11.77 -6.70 -17.45
N LYS A 101 11.79 -6.39 -18.75
CA LYS A 101 10.98 -5.29 -19.29
C LYS A 101 9.50 -5.54 -19.00
N GLY A 102 8.83 -4.59 -18.36
CA GLY A 102 7.43 -4.69 -17.96
C GLY A 102 7.22 -4.96 -16.48
N ASP A 103 8.28 -5.28 -15.72
CA ASP A 103 8.20 -5.43 -14.28
C ASP A 103 7.79 -4.12 -13.60
N PRO A 104 6.71 -4.10 -12.81
CA PRO A 104 6.32 -2.92 -12.06
C PRO A 104 7.19 -2.63 -10.85
N HIS A 105 8.04 -3.57 -10.41
CA HIS A 105 8.86 -3.38 -9.22
C HIS A 105 10.13 -2.59 -9.55
N PRO A 106 10.42 -1.45 -8.88
CA PRO A 106 11.60 -0.63 -9.15
C PRO A 106 12.85 -1.17 -8.44
N ALA A 107 13.36 -2.33 -8.87
CA ALA A 107 14.43 -3.08 -8.18
C ALA A 107 15.85 -2.50 -8.30
N LYS A 108 16.03 -1.27 -8.82
CA LYS A 108 17.38 -0.71 -9.08
C LYS A 108 18.19 -0.40 -7.82
N ASN A 109 17.54 0.07 -6.75
CA ASN A 109 18.15 0.30 -5.44
C ASN A 109 17.07 0.49 -4.37
N TRP A 110 17.48 0.41 -3.09
CA TRP A 110 16.57 0.50 -1.95
C TRP A 110 15.77 1.82 -1.90
N PHE A 111 16.35 2.95 -2.24
CA PHE A 111 15.69 4.25 -2.22
C PHE A 111 14.55 4.31 -3.25
N ARG A 112 14.81 3.85 -4.47
CA ARG A 112 13.78 3.81 -5.51
C ARG A 112 12.67 2.82 -5.17
N SER A 113 13.02 1.68 -4.58
CA SER A 113 12.05 0.70 -4.10
C SER A 113 11.19 1.25 -2.97
N TRP A 114 11.81 1.95 -2.02
CA TRP A 114 11.10 2.56 -0.88
C TRP A 114 10.05 3.58 -1.31
N PHE A 115 10.42 4.49 -2.21
CA PHE A 115 9.53 5.52 -2.73
C PHE A 115 8.75 5.07 -3.98
N TRP A 116 8.87 3.81 -4.37
CA TRP A 116 8.23 3.24 -5.55
C TRP A 116 8.49 4.05 -6.83
N ILE A 117 9.73 4.52 -7.00
CA ILE A 117 10.15 5.33 -8.16
C ILE A 117 10.50 4.40 -9.30
N ASN A 118 9.59 4.26 -10.26
CA ASN A 118 9.75 3.39 -11.41
C ASN A 118 9.80 4.20 -12.72
N ASP A 119 10.91 4.07 -13.46
CA ASP A 119 11.12 4.72 -14.75
C ASP A 119 10.61 3.87 -15.92
N ASN A 120 10.11 2.67 -15.66
CA ASN A 120 9.68 1.77 -16.70
C ASN A 120 8.37 2.27 -17.33
N LYS A 121 8.49 2.82 -18.55
CA LYS A 121 7.33 3.32 -19.32
C LYS A 121 6.46 2.19 -19.88
N ASP A 122 7.00 0.97 -19.93
CA ASP A 122 6.33 -0.22 -20.48
C ASP A 122 5.70 -1.09 -19.39
N LEU A 123 5.29 -0.50 -18.28
CA LEU A 123 4.65 -1.22 -17.16
C LEU A 123 3.51 -2.10 -17.65
N LYS A 124 3.58 -3.37 -17.29
CA LYS A 124 2.49 -4.30 -17.46
C LYS A 124 1.62 -4.30 -16.20
N VAL A 125 0.41 -4.77 -16.30
CA VAL A 125 -0.49 -4.99 -15.15
C VAL A 125 -1.35 -6.20 -15.43
N GLU A 126 -1.34 -7.17 -14.54
CA GLU A 126 -2.18 -8.36 -14.62
C GLU A 126 -3.66 -8.01 -14.45
N ARG A 127 -4.31 -7.70 -15.56
CA ARG A 127 -5.73 -7.33 -15.62
C ARG A 127 -6.66 -8.42 -15.09
N GLY A 128 -6.24 -9.69 -15.16
CA GLY A 128 -6.97 -10.83 -14.61
C GLY A 128 -7.18 -10.71 -13.10
N VAL A 129 -6.16 -10.26 -12.35
CA VAL A 129 -6.23 -10.02 -10.90
C VAL A 129 -7.23 -8.90 -10.61
N ILE A 130 -7.12 -7.77 -11.32
CA ILE A 130 -8.04 -6.63 -11.16
C ILE A 130 -9.48 -7.07 -11.44
N LYS A 131 -9.72 -7.79 -12.55
CA LYS A 131 -11.04 -8.30 -12.91
C LYS A 131 -11.62 -9.23 -11.84
N ARG A 132 -10.80 -10.11 -11.27
CA ARG A 132 -11.19 -11.02 -10.20
C ARG A 132 -11.56 -10.26 -8.92
N LEU A 133 -10.68 -9.39 -8.43
CA LEU A 133 -10.86 -8.67 -7.18
C LEU A 133 -11.97 -7.61 -7.26
N SER A 134 -12.19 -7.01 -8.43
CA SER A 134 -13.27 -6.02 -8.63
C SER A 134 -14.69 -6.61 -8.57
N LYS A 135 -14.84 -7.93 -8.54
CA LYS A 135 -16.14 -8.58 -8.25
C LYS A 135 -16.57 -8.36 -6.80
N ASN A 136 -15.64 -8.22 -5.88
CA ASN A 136 -15.93 -7.86 -4.51
C ASN A 136 -16.14 -6.34 -4.39
N LYS A 137 -17.33 -5.94 -3.91
CA LYS A 137 -17.72 -4.53 -3.75
C LYS A 137 -16.77 -3.77 -2.83
N MET A 138 -16.29 -4.41 -1.76
CA MET A 138 -15.34 -3.81 -0.81
C MET A 138 -14.02 -3.46 -1.50
N HIS A 139 -13.41 -4.40 -2.24
CA HIS A 139 -12.14 -4.14 -2.94
C HIS A 139 -12.27 -3.01 -3.96
N LYS A 140 -13.37 -3.01 -4.72
CA LYS A 140 -13.66 -1.96 -5.70
C LYS A 140 -13.84 -0.59 -5.03
N TRP A 141 -14.58 -0.56 -3.92
CA TRP A 141 -14.81 0.66 -3.15
C TRP A 141 -13.50 1.18 -2.53
N THR A 142 -12.71 0.32 -1.90
CA THR A 142 -11.40 0.66 -1.32
C THR A 142 -10.46 1.22 -2.40
N ALA A 143 -10.38 0.58 -3.57
CA ALA A 143 -9.52 1.07 -4.64
C ALA A 143 -9.93 2.47 -5.15
N ARG A 144 -11.25 2.72 -5.24
CA ARG A 144 -11.78 4.03 -5.66
C ARG A 144 -11.51 5.13 -4.63
N HIS A 145 -11.60 4.80 -3.35
CA HIS A 145 -11.51 5.78 -2.26
C HIS A 145 -10.21 5.72 -1.48
N TYR A 146 -9.19 5.01 -2.00
CA TYR A 146 -7.94 4.71 -1.33
C TYR A 146 -7.33 5.91 -0.59
N PHE A 147 -7.08 7.03 -1.27
CA PHE A 147 -6.47 8.21 -0.66
C PHE A 147 -7.39 8.89 0.37
N LYS A 148 -8.70 8.85 0.15
CA LYS A 148 -9.66 9.40 1.12
C LYS A 148 -9.62 8.60 2.42
N ILE A 149 -9.66 7.26 2.32
CA ILE A 149 -9.60 6.36 3.48
C ILE A 149 -8.28 6.58 4.23
N TYR A 150 -7.16 6.53 3.52
CA TYR A 150 -5.83 6.70 4.09
C TYR A 150 -5.73 8.01 4.88
N TRP A 151 -5.99 9.16 4.24
CA TRP A 151 -5.86 10.46 4.88
C TRP A 151 -6.89 10.70 5.98
N SER A 152 -8.10 10.14 5.88
CA SER A 152 -9.09 10.23 6.97
C SER A 152 -8.61 9.52 8.23
N ILE A 153 -7.96 8.35 8.11
CA ILE A 153 -7.41 7.61 9.26
C ILE A 153 -6.23 8.37 9.86
N ILE A 154 -5.30 8.87 9.03
CA ILE A 154 -4.15 9.66 9.51
C ILE A 154 -4.63 10.93 10.23
N LEU A 155 -5.56 11.67 9.66
CA LEU A 155 -6.11 12.88 10.31
C LEU A 155 -6.81 12.55 11.63
N ALA A 156 -7.59 11.47 11.68
CA ALA A 156 -8.23 11.03 12.91
C ALA A 156 -7.20 10.67 14.00
N SER A 157 -6.08 10.03 13.62
CA SER A 157 -5.03 9.66 14.60
C SER A 157 -4.23 10.85 15.15
N VAL A 158 -4.26 12.00 14.49
CA VAL A 158 -3.60 13.24 14.97
C VAL A 158 -4.51 14.02 15.92
N LEU A 159 -5.81 13.76 15.89
CA LEU A 159 -6.81 14.49 16.71
C LEU A 159 -7.08 13.81 18.07
N ILE A 160 -6.48 12.65 18.32
CA ILE A 160 -6.58 11.88 19.58
C ILE A 160 -5.31 12.07 20.40
#